data_af131d9d666dcd55ddcfac72402856e9
#
_entry.id   af131d9d666dcd55ddcfac72402856e9
#
_cell.length_a   1.000
_cell.length_b   1.000
_cell.length_c   1.000
_cell.angle_alpha   90.00
_cell.angle_beta   90.00
_cell.angle_gamma   90.00
#
_symmetry.space_group_name_H-M   'P 1'
#
loop_
_entity.id
_entity.type
_entity.pdbx_description
1 polymer ?
#
loop_
_entity_poly.entity_id
_entity_poly.type
_entity_poly.pdbx_seq_one_letter_code
_entity_poly.pdbx_strand_id
1 'polypeptide(L)'
;RDLHLSIRRQRQMCIRDRIQILDFEREIFALEKQIHDLVSLSHMYDSVGDITEEISKLKKKLRKMKHDVYSNLKGWDKTMVARHPDRPHMLDYIQHIFSDFFELHGDRHGGDGPSIVAGPAKFADLPVMVVGHQKGRNMEEKIARNFGMSQPSGYRKALRLMRMAEKFNMPIITFIDTPGAYPGVDAEEKGQSEAIATNMFSMIQMRVPIICVVIGEGGSGGALAIGVGDRILMLEHSVYSVISPEGCASILWEDKNKNRQAADALCLTANHLLKFQIIDQIVREPLGGAHRNHKQAAIRLKKALRTNLSELKKIGPDELVKLREEKFRKMGEVVEIGT
;
A
#
# COMPACT_ATOMS: atom_id res chain seq x y z
N ARG A 1 -40.60 -9.74 -16.07
CA ARG A 1 -40.25 -8.94 -14.86
C ARG A 1 -39.48 -9.79 -13.82
N ASP A 2 -39.86 -11.05 -13.63
CA ASP A 2 -39.23 -11.94 -12.65
C ASP A 2 -37.83 -12.44 -13.03
N LEU A 3 -37.54 -12.57 -14.33
CA LEU A 3 -36.21 -12.98 -14.80
C LEU A 3 -35.12 -11.94 -14.50
N HIS A 4 -35.45 -10.64 -14.64
CA HIS A 4 -34.53 -9.54 -14.31
C HIS A 4 -34.25 -9.42 -12.79
N LEU A 5 -35.20 -9.78 -11.95
CA LEU A 5 -35.03 -9.80 -10.50
C LEU A 5 -34.19 -11.00 -10.06
N SER A 6 -34.34 -12.16 -10.69
CA SER A 6 -33.52 -13.35 -10.42
C SER A 6 -32.07 -13.15 -10.87
N ILE A 7 -31.83 -12.56 -12.01
CA ILE A 7 -30.47 -12.23 -12.50
C ILE A 7 -29.80 -11.16 -11.64
N ARG A 8 -30.54 -10.17 -11.14
CA ARG A 8 -30.01 -9.22 -10.13
C ARG A 8 -29.68 -9.89 -8.81
N ARG A 9 -30.53 -10.81 -8.33
CA ARG A 9 -30.24 -11.60 -7.12
C ARG A 9 -29.05 -12.55 -7.32
N GLN A 10 -28.93 -13.22 -8.45
CA GLN A 10 -27.75 -14.04 -8.77
C GLN A 10 -26.48 -13.21 -8.90
N ARG A 11 -26.51 -12.05 -9.55
CA ARG A 11 -25.34 -11.14 -9.59
C ARG A 11 -24.96 -10.60 -8.23
N GLN A 12 -25.93 -10.28 -7.35
CA GLN A 12 -25.67 -9.86 -5.99
C GLN A 12 -25.18 -11.02 -5.10
N MET A 13 -25.64 -12.25 -5.31
CA MET A 13 -25.12 -13.46 -4.65
C MET A 13 -23.67 -13.74 -5.10
N CYS A 14 -23.38 -13.71 -6.39
CA CYS A 14 -22.01 -13.91 -6.93
C CYS A 14 -21.03 -12.82 -6.49
N ILE A 15 -21.48 -11.59 -6.21
CA ILE A 15 -20.63 -10.52 -5.65
C ILE A 15 -20.41 -10.74 -4.14
N ARG A 16 -21.40 -11.27 -3.41
CA ARG A 16 -21.27 -11.58 -1.98
C ARG A 16 -20.32 -12.74 -1.68
N ASP A 17 -20.23 -13.74 -2.55
CA ASP A 17 -19.35 -14.91 -2.37
C ASP A 17 -17.85 -14.59 -2.59
N ARG A 18 -17.49 -13.36 -3.00
CA ARG A 18 -16.12 -12.90 -3.21
C ARG A 18 -15.58 -11.98 -2.10
N ILE A 19 -16.38 -11.60 -1.13
CA ILE A 19 -15.90 -10.74 -0.03
C ILE A 19 -15.11 -11.61 0.94
N GLN A 20 -13.80 -11.48 0.93
CA GLN A 20 -12.95 -12.09 1.95
C GLN A 20 -13.13 -11.33 3.26
N ILE A 21 -13.83 -11.95 4.23
CA ILE A 21 -14.06 -11.40 5.56
C ILE A 21 -12.89 -11.80 6.44
N LEU A 22 -12.20 -10.83 7.04
CA LEU A 22 -11.14 -11.10 8.00
C LEU A 22 -11.77 -11.54 9.35
N ASP A 23 -11.07 -12.40 10.10
CA ASP A 23 -11.61 -12.99 11.34
C ASP A 23 -12.15 -11.95 12.32
N PHE A 24 -11.42 -10.85 12.50
CA PHE A 24 -11.83 -9.76 13.41
C PHE A 24 -12.98 -8.90 12.86
N GLU A 25 -13.36 -9.06 11.60
CA GLU A 25 -14.46 -8.32 10.96
C GLU A 25 -15.81 -9.06 11.02
N ARG A 26 -15.85 -10.31 11.47
CA ARG A 26 -17.06 -11.15 11.43
C ARG A 26 -18.26 -10.49 12.11
N GLU A 27 -18.06 -9.90 13.29
CA GLU A 27 -19.13 -9.21 14.04
C GLU A 27 -19.56 -7.92 13.32
N ILE A 28 -18.61 -7.19 12.71
CA ILE A 28 -18.89 -6.02 11.90
C ILE A 28 -19.77 -6.37 10.71
N PHE A 29 -19.45 -7.45 10.00
CA PHE A 29 -20.24 -7.93 8.88
C PHE A 29 -21.63 -8.42 9.28
N ALA A 30 -21.74 -9.12 10.42
CA ALA A 30 -23.04 -9.54 10.96
C ALA A 30 -23.96 -8.35 11.23
N LEU A 31 -23.42 -7.29 11.84
CA LEU A 31 -24.17 -6.06 12.12
C LEU A 31 -24.48 -5.26 10.83
N GLU A 32 -23.56 -5.21 9.87
CA GLU A 32 -23.80 -4.60 8.55
C GLU A 32 -24.93 -5.32 7.81
N LYS A 33 -24.95 -6.66 7.85
CA LYS A 33 -26.03 -7.47 7.27
C LYS A 33 -27.37 -7.17 7.94
N GLN A 34 -27.42 -7.15 9.26
CA GLN A 34 -28.63 -6.82 10.02
C GLN A 34 -29.18 -5.44 9.61
N ILE A 35 -28.31 -4.42 9.54
CA ILE A 35 -28.72 -3.07 9.10
C ILE A 35 -29.25 -3.11 7.67
N HIS A 36 -28.58 -3.82 6.77
CA HIS A 36 -29.00 -3.95 5.37
C HIS A 36 -30.39 -4.59 5.26
N ASP A 37 -30.63 -5.66 6.00
CA ASP A 37 -31.90 -6.38 5.99
C ASP A 37 -33.05 -5.50 6.54
N LEU A 38 -32.80 -4.74 7.62
CA LEU A 38 -33.76 -3.76 8.16
C LEU A 38 -34.05 -2.60 7.17
N VAL A 39 -33.04 -2.08 6.51
CA VAL A 39 -33.20 -1.04 5.47
C VAL A 39 -34.03 -1.58 4.30
N SER A 40 -33.80 -2.84 3.91
CA SER A 40 -34.57 -3.47 2.84
C SER A 40 -36.04 -3.67 3.23
N LEU A 41 -36.30 -4.03 4.48
CA LEU A 41 -37.67 -4.15 5.02
C LEU A 41 -38.36 -2.79 5.14
N SER A 42 -37.67 -1.73 5.56
CA SER A 42 -38.25 -0.37 5.67
C SER A 42 -38.72 0.19 4.32
N HIS A 43 -38.13 -0.27 3.21
CA HIS A 43 -38.61 0.11 1.87
C HIS A 43 -39.80 -0.69 1.38
N MET A 44 -40.17 -1.77 2.06
CA MET A 44 -41.30 -2.65 1.68
C MET A 44 -42.57 -2.36 2.50
N TYR A 45 -42.45 -1.70 3.62
CA TYR A 45 -43.58 -1.41 4.53
C TYR A 45 -43.63 0.07 4.88
N ASP A 46 -44.80 0.72 4.76
CA ASP A 46 -45.01 2.15 5.03
C ASP A 46 -45.02 2.55 6.53
N SER A 47 -44.69 1.63 7.46
CA SER A 47 -44.61 1.87 8.89
C SER A 47 -43.22 2.37 9.31
N VAL A 48 -42.96 3.66 9.11
CA VAL A 48 -41.59 4.20 8.97
C VAL A 48 -40.93 4.72 10.26
N GLY A 49 -41.65 4.96 11.34
CA GLY A 49 -41.13 5.65 12.53
C GLY A 49 -40.09 4.85 13.35
N ASP A 50 -40.50 3.72 13.89
CA ASP A 50 -39.68 2.91 14.81
C ASP A 50 -38.47 2.25 14.14
N ILE A 51 -38.62 1.79 12.91
CA ILE A 51 -37.55 1.13 12.15
C ILE A 51 -36.41 2.10 11.83
N THR A 52 -36.74 3.37 11.53
CA THR A 52 -35.73 4.40 11.21
C THR A 52 -34.85 4.73 12.44
N GLU A 53 -35.45 4.80 13.61
CA GLU A 53 -34.72 5.06 14.85
C GLU A 53 -33.81 3.88 15.20
N GLU A 54 -34.29 2.64 15.05
CA GLU A 54 -33.49 1.42 15.27
C GLU A 54 -32.31 1.33 14.30
N ILE A 55 -32.52 1.57 13.01
CA ILE A 55 -31.44 1.64 12.02
C ILE A 55 -30.40 2.71 12.42
N SER A 56 -30.83 3.86 12.92
CA SER A 56 -29.92 4.93 13.39
C SER A 56 -29.07 4.45 14.58
N LYS A 57 -29.68 3.79 15.56
CA LYS A 57 -29.00 3.21 16.73
C LYS A 57 -27.98 2.16 16.30
N LEU A 58 -28.36 1.24 15.41
CA LEU A 58 -27.46 0.20 14.88
C LEU A 58 -26.29 0.79 14.06
N LYS A 59 -26.54 1.82 13.26
CA LYS A 59 -25.46 2.53 12.52
C LYS A 59 -24.45 3.21 13.47
N LYS A 60 -24.91 3.80 14.58
CA LYS A 60 -24.03 4.34 15.62
C LYS A 60 -23.22 3.24 16.30
N LYS A 61 -23.85 2.12 16.65
CA LYS A 61 -23.18 0.93 17.22
C LYS A 61 -22.13 0.38 16.25
N LEU A 62 -22.47 0.24 14.98
CA LEU A 62 -21.55 -0.22 13.92
C LEU A 62 -20.31 0.70 13.81
N ARG A 63 -20.53 2.01 13.80
CA ARG A 63 -19.42 2.99 13.73
C ARG A 63 -18.48 2.86 14.94
N LYS A 64 -19.03 2.71 16.13
CA LYS A 64 -18.24 2.50 17.36
C LYS A 64 -17.47 1.18 17.27
N MET A 65 -18.14 0.08 16.95
CA MET A 65 -17.51 -1.24 16.80
C MET A 65 -16.36 -1.21 15.79
N LYS A 66 -16.56 -0.61 14.60
CA LYS A 66 -15.48 -0.43 13.62
C LYS A 66 -14.31 0.35 14.20
N HIS A 67 -14.58 1.44 14.92
CA HIS A 67 -13.52 2.24 15.54
C HIS A 67 -12.75 1.40 16.57
N ASP A 68 -13.42 0.71 17.47
CA ASP A 68 -12.83 -0.08 18.55
C ASP A 68 -12.00 -1.25 18.00
N VAL A 69 -12.49 -1.94 16.97
CA VAL A 69 -11.76 -3.04 16.32
C VAL A 69 -10.52 -2.53 15.59
N TYR A 70 -10.69 -1.53 14.71
CA TYR A 70 -9.59 -1.07 13.85
C TYR A 70 -8.51 -0.26 14.57
N SER A 71 -8.84 0.40 15.70
CA SER A 71 -7.85 1.08 16.54
C SER A 71 -6.95 0.11 17.33
N ASN A 72 -7.40 -1.14 17.54
CA ASN A 72 -6.72 -2.15 18.35
C ASN A 72 -6.09 -3.29 17.53
N LEU A 73 -6.02 -3.17 16.20
CA LEU A 73 -5.40 -4.19 15.35
C LEU A 73 -3.92 -4.38 15.67
N LYS A 74 -3.52 -5.64 15.90
CA LYS A 74 -2.15 -6.07 16.11
C LYS A 74 -1.40 -6.25 14.79
N GLY A 75 -0.10 -6.53 14.86
CA GLY A 75 0.79 -6.68 13.71
C GLY A 75 0.27 -7.66 12.66
N TRP A 76 -0.18 -8.84 13.09
CA TRP A 76 -0.74 -9.84 12.17
C TRP A 76 -2.05 -9.38 11.51
N ASP A 77 -2.96 -8.80 12.27
CA ASP A 77 -4.25 -8.35 11.73
C ASP A 77 -4.05 -7.22 10.72
N LYS A 78 -3.11 -6.29 10.97
CA LYS A 78 -2.69 -5.28 9.99
C LYS A 78 -2.06 -5.89 8.75
N THR A 79 -1.27 -6.96 8.89
CA THR A 79 -0.73 -7.71 7.74
C THR A 79 -1.86 -8.27 6.88
N MET A 80 -2.90 -8.83 7.49
CA MET A 80 -4.07 -9.34 6.76
C MET A 80 -4.85 -8.22 6.06
N VAL A 81 -5.00 -7.04 6.69
CA VAL A 81 -5.59 -5.86 6.03
C VAL A 81 -4.72 -5.38 4.87
N ALA A 82 -3.39 -5.33 5.02
CA ALA A 82 -2.47 -4.94 3.96
C ALA A 82 -2.54 -5.87 2.73
N ARG A 83 -2.83 -7.16 2.96
CA ARG A 83 -2.98 -8.21 1.94
C ARG A 83 -4.40 -8.37 1.42
N HIS A 84 -5.36 -7.61 1.94
CA HIS A 84 -6.76 -7.79 1.55
C HIS A 84 -6.93 -7.66 0.03
N PRO A 85 -7.61 -8.60 -0.67
CA PRO A 85 -7.71 -8.60 -2.14
C PRO A 85 -8.40 -7.35 -2.70
N ASP A 86 -9.31 -6.74 -1.91
CA ASP A 86 -9.98 -5.50 -2.30
C ASP A 86 -9.20 -4.24 -1.89
N ARG A 87 -7.99 -4.38 -1.32
CA ARG A 87 -7.16 -3.20 -1.03
C ARG A 87 -6.77 -2.50 -2.33
N PRO A 88 -6.84 -1.15 -2.39
CA PRO A 88 -6.46 -0.43 -3.59
C PRO A 88 -4.98 -0.61 -3.89
N HIS A 89 -4.67 -0.96 -5.14
CA HIS A 89 -3.32 -1.05 -5.68
C HIS A 89 -2.90 0.29 -6.29
N MET A 90 -1.66 0.35 -6.80
CA MET A 90 -1.10 1.57 -7.40
C MET A 90 -1.99 2.18 -8.48
N LEU A 91 -2.49 1.38 -9.43
CA LEU A 91 -3.34 1.88 -10.53
C LEU A 91 -4.65 2.50 -10.04
N ASP A 92 -5.22 2.00 -8.93
CA ASP A 92 -6.41 2.61 -8.32
C ASP A 92 -6.09 4.00 -7.76
N TYR A 93 -4.92 4.17 -7.13
CA TYR A 93 -4.47 5.48 -6.66
C TYR A 93 -4.15 6.42 -7.80
N ILE A 94 -3.52 5.92 -8.88
CA ILE A 94 -3.27 6.73 -10.09
C ILE A 94 -4.57 7.31 -10.62
N GLN A 95 -5.60 6.49 -10.80
CA GLN A 95 -6.90 6.91 -11.32
C GLN A 95 -7.58 8.00 -10.47
N HIS A 96 -7.39 7.97 -9.14
CA HIS A 96 -8.06 8.90 -8.24
C HIS A 96 -7.24 10.15 -7.88
N ILE A 97 -5.92 10.10 -8.02
CA ILE A 97 -5.02 11.15 -7.54
C ILE A 97 -4.45 11.98 -8.68
N PHE A 98 -4.12 11.35 -9.81
CA PHE A 98 -3.39 11.96 -10.92
C PHE A 98 -4.26 12.09 -12.16
N SER A 99 -3.84 12.94 -13.10
CA SER A 99 -4.33 13.00 -14.47
C SER A 99 -3.19 12.78 -15.47
N ASP A 100 -3.56 12.52 -16.72
CA ASP A 100 -2.61 12.39 -17.84
C ASP A 100 -1.48 11.38 -17.58
N PHE A 101 -1.78 10.30 -16.86
CA PHE A 101 -0.81 9.24 -16.65
C PHE A 101 -0.56 8.49 -17.95
N PHE A 102 0.70 8.36 -18.30
CA PHE A 102 1.16 7.62 -19.48
C PHE A 102 2.19 6.57 -19.07
N GLU A 103 1.83 5.28 -19.13
CA GLU A 103 2.73 4.19 -18.74
C GLU A 103 3.86 4.04 -19.77
N LEU A 104 5.09 3.95 -19.27
CA LEU A 104 6.30 3.73 -20.06
C LEU A 104 6.88 2.34 -19.77
N HIS A 105 7.14 1.59 -20.82
CA HIS A 105 7.55 0.20 -20.77
C HIS A 105 9.05 -0.01 -21.06
N GLY A 106 9.54 -1.16 -20.60
CA GLY A 106 10.86 -1.70 -20.93
C GLY A 106 12.03 -1.11 -20.14
N ASP A 107 12.98 -1.99 -19.80
CA ASP A 107 14.21 -1.64 -19.09
C ASP A 107 15.37 -1.22 -20.01
N ARG A 108 15.20 -1.35 -21.33
CA ARG A 108 16.23 -1.18 -22.39
C ARG A 108 17.29 -2.28 -22.40
N HIS A 109 17.04 -3.40 -21.71
CA HIS A 109 17.87 -4.61 -21.69
C HIS A 109 17.08 -5.88 -22.07
N GLY A 110 15.91 -5.73 -22.71
CA GLY A 110 15.09 -6.83 -23.21
C GLY A 110 13.98 -7.29 -22.25
N GLY A 111 13.78 -6.61 -21.12
CA GLY A 111 12.71 -6.93 -20.17
C GLY A 111 11.74 -5.76 -19.95
N ASP A 112 10.48 -6.06 -19.57
CA ASP A 112 9.50 -5.04 -19.18
C ASP A 112 9.29 -4.96 -17.66
N GLY A 113 9.39 -6.10 -16.94
CA GLY A 113 9.14 -6.14 -15.49
C GLY A 113 7.72 -5.67 -15.13
N PRO A 114 6.67 -6.43 -15.47
CA PRO A 114 5.26 -6.00 -15.40
C PRO A 114 4.74 -5.77 -13.98
N SER A 115 5.49 -6.20 -12.96
CA SER A 115 5.20 -5.91 -11.55
C SER A 115 5.54 -4.47 -11.14
N ILE A 116 6.30 -3.75 -11.95
CA ILE A 116 6.51 -2.30 -11.80
C ILE A 116 5.74 -1.56 -12.90
N VAL A 117 4.87 -0.67 -12.48
CA VAL A 117 4.19 0.31 -13.34
C VAL A 117 4.85 1.66 -13.13
N ALA A 118 5.20 2.36 -14.20
CA ALA A 118 5.88 3.65 -14.09
C ALA A 118 5.61 4.54 -15.31
N GLY A 119 5.53 5.85 -15.08
CA GLY A 119 5.33 6.83 -16.13
C GLY A 119 5.10 8.24 -15.63
N PRO A 120 5.17 9.26 -16.51
CA PRO A 120 4.80 10.61 -16.18
C PRO A 120 3.30 10.74 -15.95
N ALA A 121 2.93 11.66 -15.05
CA ALA A 121 1.54 12.02 -14.76
C ALA A 121 1.48 13.50 -14.35
N LYS A 122 0.27 14.05 -14.20
CA LYS A 122 0.07 15.34 -13.55
C LYS A 122 -0.53 15.16 -12.15
N PHE A 123 0.10 15.75 -11.17
CA PHE A 123 -0.42 15.92 -9.83
C PHE A 123 -0.96 17.35 -9.69
N ALA A 124 -2.26 17.54 -9.86
CA ALA A 124 -2.85 18.81 -10.24
C ALA A 124 -2.18 19.31 -11.56
N ASP A 125 -1.54 20.48 -11.56
CA ASP A 125 -0.87 21.02 -12.73
C ASP A 125 0.65 20.73 -12.76
N LEU A 126 1.16 20.01 -11.76
CA LEU A 126 2.58 19.71 -11.66
C LEU A 126 2.90 18.39 -12.37
N PRO A 127 3.81 18.35 -13.36
CA PRO A 127 4.31 17.10 -13.90
C PRO A 127 5.15 16.37 -12.85
N VAL A 128 4.87 15.08 -12.69
CA VAL A 128 5.55 14.18 -11.75
C VAL A 128 5.84 12.85 -12.43
N MET A 129 6.85 12.14 -11.94
CA MET A 129 7.08 10.74 -12.30
C MET A 129 6.48 9.85 -11.22
N VAL A 130 5.62 8.92 -11.62
CA VAL A 130 5.00 7.95 -10.73
C VAL A 130 5.59 6.57 -11.03
N VAL A 131 6.05 5.88 -10.00
CA VAL A 131 6.68 4.55 -10.09
C VAL A 131 6.13 3.68 -8.98
N GLY A 132 5.78 2.43 -9.21
CA GLY A 132 5.38 1.59 -8.09
C GLY A 132 5.05 0.14 -8.44
N HIS A 133 4.87 -0.64 -7.40
CA HIS A 133 4.47 -2.03 -7.51
C HIS A 133 2.98 -2.14 -7.84
N GLN A 134 2.67 -3.04 -8.76
CA GLN A 134 1.30 -3.39 -9.11
C GLN A 134 1.09 -4.88 -8.90
N LYS A 135 0.18 -5.22 -8.01
CA LYS A 135 -0.38 -6.56 -7.86
C LYS A 135 -1.55 -6.78 -8.81
N GLY A 136 -1.85 -8.01 -9.15
CA GLY A 136 -3.04 -8.36 -9.93
C GLY A 136 -4.28 -8.55 -9.06
N ARG A 137 -5.47 -8.36 -9.63
CA ARG A 137 -6.76 -8.58 -8.97
C ARG A 137 -7.20 -10.04 -9.04
N ASN A 138 -7.17 -10.61 -10.23
CA ASN A 138 -7.49 -12.00 -10.48
C ASN A 138 -6.20 -12.85 -10.59
N MET A 139 -6.34 -14.17 -10.74
CA MET A 139 -5.19 -15.08 -10.78
C MET A 139 -4.31 -14.85 -12.01
N GLU A 140 -4.91 -14.56 -13.17
CA GLU A 140 -4.19 -14.30 -14.41
C GLU A 140 -3.33 -13.04 -14.29
N GLU A 141 -3.90 -11.94 -13.80
CA GLU A 141 -3.14 -10.71 -13.54
C GLU A 141 -2.06 -10.89 -12.47
N LYS A 142 -2.34 -11.67 -11.41
CA LYS A 142 -1.34 -11.98 -10.37
C LYS A 142 -0.15 -12.71 -10.95
N ILE A 143 -0.36 -13.70 -11.80
CA ILE A 143 0.70 -14.44 -12.48
C ILE A 143 1.47 -13.49 -13.42
N ALA A 144 0.78 -12.73 -14.27
CA ALA A 144 1.39 -11.80 -15.21
C ALA A 144 2.25 -10.74 -14.51
N ARG A 145 1.84 -10.29 -13.30
CA ARG A 145 2.57 -9.31 -12.48
C ARG A 145 3.43 -9.94 -11.39
N ASN A 146 3.64 -11.25 -11.48
CA ASN A 146 4.46 -12.02 -10.53
C ASN A 146 4.11 -11.72 -9.06
N PHE A 147 2.79 -11.62 -8.74
CA PHE A 147 2.27 -11.32 -7.40
C PHE A 147 2.79 -9.99 -6.79
N GLY A 148 3.27 -9.07 -7.61
CA GLY A 148 3.91 -7.83 -7.17
C GLY A 148 5.39 -7.96 -6.81
N MET A 149 5.98 -9.15 -7.00
CA MET A 149 7.40 -9.39 -6.80
C MET A 149 8.17 -9.04 -8.08
N SER A 150 8.95 -7.97 -8.04
CA SER A 150 9.65 -7.55 -9.24
C SER A 150 10.88 -8.38 -9.54
N GLN A 151 11.08 -8.64 -10.83
CA GLN A 151 12.34 -9.11 -11.41
C GLN A 151 13.29 -7.93 -11.64
N PRO A 152 14.59 -8.18 -11.93
CA PRO A 152 15.59 -7.12 -12.18
C PRO A 152 15.17 -6.11 -13.25
N SER A 153 14.48 -6.57 -14.30
CA SER A 153 13.98 -5.71 -15.37
C SER A 153 13.02 -4.62 -14.88
N GLY A 154 12.16 -4.93 -13.90
CA GLY A 154 11.27 -3.94 -13.30
C GLY A 154 12.03 -2.87 -12.51
N TYR A 155 13.05 -3.24 -11.75
CA TYR A 155 13.88 -2.28 -11.02
C TYR A 155 14.72 -1.43 -11.97
N ARG A 156 15.28 -2.01 -13.04
CA ARG A 156 15.98 -1.25 -14.08
C ARG A 156 15.05 -0.29 -14.83
N LYS A 157 13.80 -0.70 -15.12
CA LYS A 157 12.77 0.19 -15.67
C LYS A 157 12.48 1.34 -14.71
N ALA A 158 12.28 1.06 -13.42
CA ALA A 158 12.08 2.08 -12.39
C ALA A 158 13.22 3.11 -12.38
N LEU A 159 14.47 2.65 -12.33
CA LEU A 159 15.64 3.53 -12.34
C LEU A 159 15.71 4.40 -13.60
N ARG A 160 15.49 3.79 -14.75
CA ARG A 160 15.48 4.53 -16.03
C ARG A 160 14.50 5.69 -16.00
N LEU A 161 13.31 5.47 -15.45
CA LEU A 161 12.26 6.50 -15.38
C LEU A 161 12.53 7.52 -14.27
N MET A 162 13.11 7.11 -13.15
CA MET A 162 13.54 8.04 -12.11
C MET A 162 14.65 8.96 -12.60
N ARG A 163 15.64 8.45 -13.36
CA ARG A 163 16.67 9.28 -14.04
C ARG A 163 16.07 10.23 -15.08
N MET A 164 15.02 9.77 -15.78
CA MET A 164 14.28 10.66 -16.69
C MET A 164 13.59 11.79 -15.91
N ALA A 165 12.99 11.48 -14.77
CA ALA A 165 12.37 12.49 -13.91
C ALA A 165 13.39 13.54 -13.44
N GLU A 166 14.55 13.11 -13.00
CA GLU A 166 15.64 14.02 -12.61
C GLU A 166 16.06 14.92 -13.76
N LYS A 167 16.28 14.35 -14.96
CA LYS A 167 16.64 15.12 -16.16
C LYS A 167 15.63 16.23 -16.49
N PHE A 168 14.35 16.00 -16.25
CA PHE A 168 13.28 16.96 -16.52
C PHE A 168 12.79 17.72 -15.28
N ASN A 169 13.53 17.65 -14.17
CA ASN A 169 13.18 18.29 -12.88
C ASN A 169 11.76 17.93 -12.40
N MET A 170 11.31 16.72 -12.65
CA MET A 170 10.02 16.22 -12.17
C MET A 170 10.19 15.56 -10.80
N PRO A 171 9.39 15.91 -9.80
CA PRO A 171 9.33 15.14 -8.55
C PRO A 171 8.93 13.69 -8.81
N ILE A 172 9.45 12.79 -7.97
CA ILE A 172 9.20 11.36 -8.05
C ILE A 172 8.26 10.97 -6.90
N ILE A 173 7.22 10.20 -7.22
CA ILE A 173 6.32 9.61 -6.24
C ILE A 173 6.34 8.11 -6.44
N THR A 174 6.77 7.35 -5.41
CA THR A 174 6.80 5.89 -5.48
C THR A 174 5.68 5.26 -4.65
N PHE A 175 5.09 4.18 -5.16
CA PHE A 175 4.08 3.38 -4.48
C PHE A 175 4.62 1.99 -4.19
N ILE A 176 4.72 1.64 -2.91
CA ILE A 176 5.30 0.37 -2.46
C ILE A 176 4.17 -0.56 -2.05
N ASP A 177 4.04 -1.68 -2.77
CA ASP A 177 3.12 -2.77 -2.45
C ASP A 177 3.66 -4.10 -3.00
N THR A 178 4.60 -4.69 -2.29
CA THR A 178 5.25 -5.95 -2.65
C THR A 178 5.53 -6.79 -1.42
N PRO A 179 5.40 -8.13 -1.49
CA PRO A 179 5.88 -9.03 -0.44
C PRO A 179 7.41 -9.15 -0.42
N GLY A 180 8.09 -8.71 -1.49
CA GLY A 180 9.54 -8.76 -1.65
C GLY A 180 9.96 -8.72 -3.12
N ALA A 181 11.27 -8.76 -3.37
CA ALA A 181 11.81 -9.01 -4.69
C ALA A 181 11.56 -10.48 -5.10
N TYR A 182 11.47 -10.75 -6.39
CA TYR A 182 11.31 -12.12 -6.87
C TYR A 182 12.55 -12.97 -6.54
N PRO A 183 12.38 -14.12 -5.83
CA PRO A 183 13.50 -14.90 -5.30
C PRO A 183 13.94 -16.04 -6.23
N GLY A 184 13.56 -16.01 -7.52
CA GLY A 184 13.90 -17.06 -8.46
C GLY A 184 15.37 -17.04 -8.88
N VAL A 185 15.93 -18.19 -9.19
CA VAL A 185 17.32 -18.35 -9.69
C VAL A 185 17.54 -17.51 -10.95
N ASP A 186 16.58 -17.49 -11.85
CA ASP A 186 16.61 -16.67 -13.07
C ASP A 186 16.69 -15.16 -12.81
N ALA A 187 16.14 -14.69 -11.70
CA ALA A 187 16.30 -13.30 -11.30
C ALA A 187 17.68 -13.02 -10.70
N GLU A 188 18.23 -13.94 -9.94
CA GLU A 188 19.59 -13.84 -9.40
C GLU A 188 20.62 -13.81 -10.52
N GLU A 189 20.53 -14.73 -11.49
CA GLU A 189 21.38 -14.78 -12.70
C GLU A 189 21.32 -13.44 -13.50
N LYS A 190 20.17 -12.79 -13.50
CA LYS A 190 19.97 -11.49 -14.17
C LYS A 190 20.30 -10.27 -13.30
N GLY A 191 20.93 -10.47 -12.13
CA GLY A 191 21.42 -9.41 -11.27
C GLY A 191 20.35 -8.76 -10.40
N GLN A 192 19.53 -9.54 -9.68
CA GLN A 192 18.47 -9.03 -8.79
C GLN A 192 19.03 -8.08 -7.71
N SER A 193 20.09 -8.51 -7.02
CA SER A 193 20.72 -7.73 -5.95
C SER A 193 21.37 -6.46 -6.49
N GLU A 194 22.03 -6.54 -7.65
CA GLU A 194 22.64 -5.40 -8.35
C GLU A 194 21.59 -4.37 -8.73
N ALA A 195 20.46 -4.79 -9.33
CA ALA A 195 19.41 -3.87 -9.75
C ALA A 195 18.77 -3.13 -8.56
N ILE A 196 18.59 -3.81 -7.43
CA ILE A 196 18.09 -3.21 -6.19
C ILE A 196 19.10 -2.21 -5.64
N ALA A 197 20.35 -2.62 -5.48
CA ALA A 197 21.42 -1.77 -4.92
C ALA A 197 21.65 -0.52 -5.76
N THR A 198 21.69 -0.65 -7.08
CA THR A 198 21.85 0.46 -8.02
C THR A 198 20.71 1.47 -7.93
N ASN A 199 19.47 0.98 -7.75
CA ASN A 199 18.32 1.86 -7.51
C ASN A 199 18.49 2.67 -6.23
N MET A 200 18.79 2.01 -5.11
CA MET A 200 18.99 2.66 -3.81
C MET A 200 20.11 3.70 -3.88
N PHE A 201 21.26 3.32 -4.44
CA PHE A 201 22.40 4.22 -4.61
C PHE A 201 22.07 5.42 -5.50
N SER A 202 21.32 5.21 -6.59
CA SER A 202 20.93 6.32 -7.46
C SER A 202 19.89 7.22 -6.78
N MET A 203 18.89 6.66 -6.11
CA MET A 203 17.85 7.45 -5.43
C MET A 203 18.40 8.35 -4.34
N ILE A 204 19.42 7.92 -3.58
CA ILE A 204 20.03 8.74 -2.54
C ILE A 204 20.63 10.04 -3.12
N GLN A 205 21.12 9.98 -4.35
CA GLN A 205 21.83 11.08 -5.03
C GLN A 205 20.94 11.95 -5.93
N MET A 206 19.70 11.55 -6.19
CA MET A 206 18.80 12.29 -7.09
C MET A 206 18.47 13.69 -6.58
N ARG A 207 18.58 14.67 -7.46
CA ARG A 207 18.46 16.12 -7.19
C ARG A 207 17.03 16.64 -7.29
N VAL A 208 16.03 15.77 -7.29
CA VAL A 208 14.60 16.10 -7.31
C VAL A 208 13.90 15.54 -6.07
N PRO A 209 12.76 16.12 -5.65
CA PRO A 209 11.96 15.60 -4.54
C PRO A 209 11.51 14.17 -4.79
N ILE A 210 11.67 13.30 -3.79
CA ILE A 210 11.22 11.90 -3.82
C ILE A 210 10.31 11.64 -2.62
N ILE A 211 9.06 11.24 -2.88
CA ILE A 211 8.11 10.81 -1.86
C ILE A 211 7.79 9.33 -2.07
N CYS A 212 8.11 8.50 -1.08
CA CYS A 212 7.78 7.08 -1.08
C CYS A 212 6.52 6.82 -0.26
N VAL A 213 5.61 5.97 -0.76
CA VAL A 213 4.35 5.66 -0.08
C VAL A 213 4.16 4.16 0.04
N VAL A 214 4.15 3.64 1.26
CA VAL A 214 3.79 2.23 1.51
C VAL A 214 2.27 2.13 1.56
N ILE A 215 1.67 1.53 0.52
CA ILE A 215 0.20 1.44 0.37
C ILE A 215 -0.38 0.09 0.78
N GLY A 216 0.45 -0.94 0.89
CA GLY A 216 0.06 -2.30 1.30
C GLY A 216 1.21 -2.97 2.03
N GLU A 217 1.90 -3.90 1.39
CA GLU A 217 3.09 -4.54 1.94
C GLU A 217 4.36 -3.87 1.43
N GLY A 218 5.26 -3.52 2.35
CA GLY A 218 6.63 -3.11 2.03
C GLY A 218 7.60 -4.21 2.41
N GLY A 219 7.82 -5.18 1.51
CA GLY A 219 8.64 -6.36 1.80
C GLY A 219 10.09 -6.23 1.34
N SER A 220 11.02 -6.34 2.29
CA SER A 220 12.45 -6.58 2.07
C SER A 220 13.09 -5.66 1.01
N GLY A 221 14.11 -6.17 0.30
CA GLY A 221 14.82 -5.46 -0.77
C GLY A 221 13.91 -4.99 -1.91
N GLY A 222 12.80 -5.69 -2.15
CA GLY A 222 11.82 -5.28 -3.15
C GLY A 222 11.21 -3.90 -2.86
N ALA A 223 10.90 -3.65 -1.60
CA ALA A 223 10.40 -2.35 -1.16
C ALA A 223 11.51 -1.28 -1.16
N LEU A 224 12.72 -1.65 -0.72
CA LEU A 224 13.87 -0.72 -0.67
C LEU A 224 14.29 -0.23 -2.05
N ALA A 225 14.17 -1.06 -3.08
CA ALA A 225 14.56 -0.71 -4.45
C ALA A 225 13.88 0.55 -5.01
N ILE A 226 12.73 0.94 -4.43
CA ILE A 226 12.03 2.19 -4.76
C ILE A 226 11.61 2.97 -3.50
N GLY A 227 12.24 2.67 -2.36
CA GLY A 227 11.88 3.17 -1.03
C GLY A 227 12.79 4.24 -0.44
N VAL A 228 13.80 4.70 -1.18
CA VAL A 228 14.77 5.71 -0.70
C VAL A 228 14.31 7.11 -1.10
N GLY A 229 13.66 7.83 -0.18
CA GLY A 229 13.08 9.15 -0.47
C GLY A 229 13.24 10.17 0.64
N ASP A 230 12.99 11.44 0.28
CA ASP A 230 13.00 12.57 1.21
C ASP A 230 11.90 12.45 2.26
N ARG A 231 10.76 11.89 1.82
CA ARG A 231 9.63 11.56 2.70
C ARG A 231 9.18 10.13 2.44
N ILE A 232 9.00 9.37 3.50
CA ILE A 232 8.43 8.02 3.49
C ILE A 232 7.08 8.08 4.21
N LEU A 233 6.00 8.00 3.47
CA LEU A 233 4.64 7.95 3.97
C LEU A 233 4.18 6.50 4.03
N MET A 234 3.33 6.18 4.99
CA MET A 234 2.77 4.83 5.12
C MET A 234 1.29 4.91 5.46
N LEU A 235 0.46 4.13 4.77
CA LEU A 235 -0.95 4.01 5.13
C LEU A 235 -1.09 3.32 6.49
N GLU A 236 -2.10 3.70 7.25
CA GLU A 236 -2.32 3.30 8.66
C GLU A 236 -2.33 1.79 8.89
N HIS A 237 -2.87 1.03 7.93
CA HIS A 237 -2.97 -0.43 7.99
C HIS A 237 -2.05 -1.13 6.98
N SER A 238 -1.03 -0.46 6.49
CA SER A 238 0.07 -1.07 5.75
C SER A 238 1.09 -1.69 6.69
N VAL A 239 1.97 -2.52 6.16
CA VAL A 239 3.09 -3.14 6.88
C VAL A 239 4.39 -2.92 6.11
N TYR A 240 5.50 -2.74 6.84
CA TYR A 240 6.82 -2.57 6.23
C TYR A 240 7.84 -3.34 7.05
N SER A 241 8.54 -4.29 6.44
CA SER A 241 9.43 -5.22 7.15
C SER A 241 10.49 -5.83 6.23
N VAL A 242 11.62 -6.23 6.83
CA VAL A 242 12.70 -6.95 6.14
C VAL A 242 12.27 -8.34 5.68
N ILE A 243 11.32 -8.97 6.37
CA ILE A 243 10.84 -10.34 6.11
C ILE A 243 9.36 -10.44 6.42
N SER A 244 8.64 -11.37 5.80
CA SER A 244 7.26 -11.67 6.17
C SER A 244 7.16 -12.30 7.57
N PRO A 245 6.04 -12.13 8.29
CA PRO A 245 5.83 -12.81 9.58
C PRO A 245 5.97 -14.32 9.50
N GLU A 246 5.52 -14.93 8.40
CA GLU A 246 5.62 -16.37 8.16
C GLU A 246 7.08 -16.80 7.98
N GLY A 247 7.85 -16.03 7.21
CA GLY A 247 9.29 -16.28 7.02
C GLY A 247 10.06 -16.15 8.34
N CYS A 248 9.79 -15.10 9.09
CA CYS A 248 10.36 -14.87 10.42
C CYS A 248 10.02 -16.03 11.38
N ALA A 249 8.75 -16.45 11.43
CA ALA A 249 8.31 -17.57 12.25
C ALA A 249 9.02 -18.87 11.89
N SER A 250 9.19 -19.13 10.60
CA SER A 250 9.89 -20.33 10.10
C SER A 250 11.37 -20.35 10.49
N ILE A 251 12.05 -19.18 10.46
CA ILE A 251 13.48 -19.10 10.78
C ILE A 251 13.73 -19.15 12.29
N LEU A 252 12.96 -18.37 13.09
CA LEU A 252 13.24 -18.23 14.51
C LEU A 252 12.63 -19.34 15.38
N TRP A 253 11.52 -19.92 14.95
CA TRP A 253 10.80 -20.93 15.76
C TRP A 253 10.56 -22.24 15.04
N GLU A 254 10.96 -22.38 13.78
CA GLU A 254 10.70 -23.56 12.95
C GLU A 254 9.20 -23.93 12.86
N ASP A 255 8.31 -22.95 13.18
CA ASP A 255 6.88 -23.13 13.25
C ASP A 255 6.14 -21.96 12.57
N LYS A 256 5.55 -22.26 11.41
CA LYS A 256 4.77 -21.28 10.62
C LYS A 256 3.52 -20.77 11.34
N ASN A 257 3.01 -21.47 12.36
CA ASN A 257 1.82 -21.05 13.11
C ASN A 257 2.13 -19.89 14.09
N LYS A 258 3.41 -19.59 14.34
CA LYS A 258 3.84 -18.46 15.18
C LYS A 258 3.89 -17.13 14.43
N ASN A 259 3.24 -17.03 13.27
CA ASN A 259 3.18 -15.81 12.46
C ASN A 259 2.63 -14.58 13.22
N ARG A 260 1.67 -14.76 14.16
CA ARG A 260 1.17 -13.67 15.02
C ARG A 260 2.26 -13.14 15.94
N GLN A 261 2.98 -14.03 16.61
CA GLN A 261 4.10 -13.68 17.48
C GLN A 261 5.23 -13.03 16.70
N ALA A 262 5.53 -13.54 15.51
CA ALA A 262 6.53 -12.96 14.61
C ALA A 262 6.15 -11.55 14.15
N ALA A 263 4.88 -11.32 13.78
CA ALA A 263 4.40 -10.01 13.38
C ALA A 263 4.52 -8.96 14.50
N ASP A 264 4.28 -9.36 15.74
CA ASP A 264 4.45 -8.47 16.90
C ASP A 264 5.94 -8.20 17.18
N ALA A 265 6.81 -9.22 17.11
CA ALA A 265 8.26 -9.09 17.29
C ALA A 265 8.94 -8.23 16.22
N LEU A 266 8.48 -8.31 14.97
CA LEU A 266 9.00 -7.52 13.83
C LEU A 266 8.65 -6.03 13.92
N CYS A 267 7.74 -5.61 14.78
CA CYS A 267 7.33 -4.20 14.92
C CYS A 267 6.97 -3.51 13.59
N LEU A 268 6.36 -4.25 12.65
CA LEU A 268 6.19 -3.89 11.23
C LEU A 268 5.06 -2.88 10.93
N THR A 269 4.37 -2.38 11.96
CA THR A 269 3.22 -1.49 11.78
C THR A 269 3.63 -0.02 11.66
N ALA A 270 2.80 0.79 11.02
CA ALA A 270 3.06 2.22 10.83
C ALA A 270 3.39 2.98 12.13
N ASN A 271 2.72 2.63 13.24
CA ASN A 271 2.99 3.27 14.54
C ASN A 271 4.40 2.95 15.08
N HIS A 272 4.86 1.69 14.94
CA HIS A 272 6.20 1.30 15.35
C HIS A 272 7.26 2.01 14.48
N LEU A 273 7.06 1.99 13.17
CA LEU A 273 8.02 2.56 12.22
C LEU A 273 8.10 4.09 12.29
N LEU A 274 7.01 4.76 12.64
CA LEU A 274 7.04 6.19 12.94
C LEU A 274 7.84 6.48 14.23
N LYS A 275 7.65 5.66 15.27
CA LYS A 275 8.41 5.76 16.53
C LYS A 275 9.91 5.53 16.31
N PHE A 276 10.27 4.60 15.42
CA PHE A 276 11.66 4.32 15.04
C PHE A 276 12.23 5.31 14.00
N GLN A 277 11.46 6.32 13.59
CA GLN A 277 11.85 7.31 12.59
C GLN A 277 12.22 6.69 11.21
N ILE A 278 11.73 5.49 10.92
CA ILE A 278 11.88 4.83 9.61
C ILE A 278 10.93 5.46 8.59
N ILE A 279 9.74 5.88 9.02
CA ILE A 279 8.78 6.62 8.20
C ILE A 279 8.56 8.02 8.77
N ASP A 280 8.20 8.97 7.90
CA ASP A 280 7.99 10.37 8.29
C ASP A 280 6.53 10.69 8.64
N GLN A 281 5.57 9.94 8.06
CA GLN A 281 4.15 10.24 8.27
C GLN A 281 3.26 9.01 8.10
N ILE A 282 2.26 8.89 8.98
CA ILE A 282 1.15 7.95 8.82
C ILE A 282 0.01 8.65 8.10
N VAL A 283 -0.45 8.07 6.99
CA VAL A 283 -1.66 8.51 6.30
C VAL A 283 -2.85 7.69 6.81
N ARG A 284 -3.75 8.34 7.55
CA ARG A 284 -4.93 7.70 8.12
C ARG A 284 -5.82 7.11 7.04
N GLU A 285 -6.28 5.89 7.26
CA GLU A 285 -7.23 5.21 6.36
C GLU A 285 -8.69 5.53 6.72
N PRO A 286 -9.64 5.35 5.79
CA PRO A 286 -11.06 5.38 6.12
C PRO A 286 -11.41 4.39 7.22
N LEU A 287 -12.48 4.66 7.97
CA LEU A 287 -12.94 3.74 8.99
C LEU A 287 -13.31 2.38 8.37
N GLY A 288 -12.64 1.32 8.82
CA GLY A 288 -12.75 -0.01 8.24
C GLY A 288 -11.70 -0.30 7.16
N GLY A 289 -10.69 0.56 6.97
CA GLY A 289 -9.57 0.33 6.06
C GLY A 289 -9.78 0.84 4.63
N ALA A 290 -8.68 0.91 3.87
CA ALA A 290 -8.67 1.40 2.49
C ALA A 290 -9.48 0.49 1.54
N HIS A 291 -9.51 -0.81 1.79
CA HIS A 291 -10.26 -1.79 0.98
C HIS A 291 -11.78 -1.55 0.97
N ARG A 292 -12.32 -0.86 1.99
CA ARG A 292 -13.74 -0.53 2.06
C ARG A 292 -14.11 0.79 1.39
N ASN A 293 -13.14 1.68 1.17
CA ASN A 293 -13.39 2.98 0.52
C ASN A 293 -12.13 3.53 -0.16
N HIS A 294 -11.88 3.05 -1.39
CA HIS A 294 -10.74 3.45 -2.21
C HIS A 294 -10.69 4.97 -2.44
N LYS A 295 -11.84 5.57 -2.79
CA LYS A 295 -11.92 6.99 -3.07
C LYS A 295 -11.52 7.85 -1.87
N GLN A 296 -12.01 7.51 -0.67
CA GLN A 296 -11.66 8.25 0.54
C GLN A 296 -10.20 8.04 0.94
N ALA A 297 -9.66 6.83 0.75
CA ALA A 297 -8.25 6.54 0.97
C ALA A 297 -7.37 7.39 0.03
N ALA A 298 -7.73 7.45 -1.25
CA ALA A 298 -7.02 8.26 -2.24
C ALA A 298 -7.10 9.77 -1.96
N ILE A 299 -8.25 10.29 -1.50
CA ILE A 299 -8.40 11.70 -1.10
C ILE A 299 -7.45 12.05 0.05
N ARG A 300 -7.36 11.18 1.06
CA ARG A 300 -6.47 11.41 2.21
C ARG A 300 -5.00 11.35 1.79
N LEU A 301 -4.64 10.38 0.96
CA LEU A 301 -3.28 10.27 0.43
C LEU A 301 -2.94 11.48 -0.46
N LYS A 302 -3.84 11.91 -1.35
CA LYS A 302 -3.66 13.11 -2.17
C LYS A 302 -3.37 14.36 -1.33
N LYS A 303 -4.07 14.52 -0.20
CA LYS A 303 -3.82 15.62 0.73
C LYS A 303 -2.42 15.53 1.34
N ALA A 304 -2.01 14.36 1.81
CA ALA A 304 -0.67 14.15 2.37
C ALA A 304 0.45 14.41 1.35
N LEU A 305 0.29 13.88 0.12
CA LEU A 305 1.23 14.12 -0.97
C LEU A 305 1.36 15.60 -1.29
N ARG A 306 0.25 16.34 -1.36
CA ARG A 306 0.25 17.79 -1.63
C ARG A 306 1.05 18.56 -0.58
N THR A 307 0.83 18.28 0.69
CA THR A 307 1.55 18.96 1.79
C THR A 307 3.05 18.69 1.69
N ASN A 308 3.45 17.41 1.66
CA ASN A 308 4.86 17.03 1.61
C ASN A 308 5.57 17.56 0.36
N LEU A 309 4.92 17.48 -0.81
CA LEU A 309 5.51 17.96 -2.05
C LEU A 309 5.69 19.48 -2.06
N SER A 310 4.73 20.23 -1.48
CA SER A 310 4.84 21.68 -1.35
C SER A 310 5.98 22.12 -0.43
N GLU A 311 6.31 21.32 0.58
CA GLU A 311 7.45 21.56 1.47
C GLU A 311 8.77 21.26 0.77
N LEU A 312 8.89 20.06 0.17
CA LEU A 312 10.12 19.62 -0.50
C LEU A 312 10.51 20.53 -1.69
N LYS A 313 9.55 21.05 -2.42
CA LYS A 313 9.82 21.98 -3.53
C LYS A 313 10.45 23.31 -3.11
N LYS A 314 10.46 23.66 -1.84
CA LYS A 314 11.12 24.86 -1.31
C LYS A 314 12.60 24.62 -1.02
N ILE A 315 13.05 23.37 -1.02
CA ILE A 315 14.40 22.96 -0.71
C ILE A 315 15.20 22.89 -2.01
N GLY A 316 16.40 23.43 -2.01
CA GLY A 316 17.29 23.37 -3.18
C GLY A 316 17.78 21.93 -3.46
N PRO A 317 18.17 21.62 -4.73
CA PRO A 317 18.54 20.25 -5.12
C PRO A 317 19.68 19.65 -4.29
N ASP A 318 20.74 20.42 -4.02
CA ASP A 318 21.90 19.95 -3.24
C ASP A 318 21.53 19.70 -1.78
N GLU A 319 20.70 20.56 -1.21
CA GLU A 319 20.23 20.39 0.17
C GLU A 319 19.27 19.21 0.31
N LEU A 320 18.45 18.91 -0.72
CA LEU A 320 17.63 17.69 -0.75
C LEU A 320 18.49 16.44 -0.62
N VAL A 321 19.55 16.34 -1.41
CA VAL A 321 20.48 15.19 -1.38
C VAL A 321 21.10 15.07 0.01
N LYS A 322 21.64 16.16 0.55
CA LYS A 322 22.28 16.19 1.87
C LYS A 322 21.31 15.76 2.99
N LEU A 323 20.11 16.33 3.04
CA LEU A 323 19.12 15.99 4.04
C LEU A 323 18.67 14.53 3.92
N ARG A 324 18.55 13.99 2.70
CA ARG A 324 18.22 12.59 2.44
C ARG A 324 19.33 11.67 2.95
N GLU A 325 20.60 11.95 2.63
CA GLU A 325 21.74 11.18 3.15
C GLU A 325 21.80 11.19 4.68
N GLU A 326 21.67 12.36 5.30
CA GLU A 326 21.68 12.50 6.76
C GLU A 326 20.52 11.72 7.40
N LYS A 327 19.33 11.74 6.80
CA LYS A 327 18.17 10.98 7.25
C LYS A 327 18.49 9.48 7.32
N PHE A 328 18.97 8.90 6.23
CA PHE A 328 19.25 7.45 6.17
C PHE A 328 20.42 7.05 7.06
N ARG A 329 21.44 7.90 7.23
CA ARG A 329 22.55 7.67 8.16
C ARG A 329 22.14 7.69 9.63
N LYS A 330 21.08 8.42 9.98
CA LYS A 330 20.54 8.51 11.36
C LYS A 330 19.55 7.41 11.69
N MET A 331 19.16 6.58 10.72
CA MET A 331 18.25 5.47 11.00
C MET A 331 18.94 4.39 11.84
N GLY A 332 18.29 3.99 12.93
CA GLY A 332 18.77 2.99 13.88
C GLY A 332 19.45 3.61 15.12
N GLU A 333 19.38 2.87 16.22
CA GLU A 333 20.07 3.22 17.47
C GLU A 333 21.31 2.34 17.60
N VAL A 334 22.47 2.96 17.84
CA VAL A 334 23.70 2.25 18.23
C VAL A 334 23.78 2.28 19.74
N VAL A 335 23.61 1.13 20.38
CA VAL A 335 23.83 0.96 21.80
C VAL A 335 25.28 0.51 22.00
N GLU A 336 26.14 1.37 22.51
CA GLU A 336 27.46 0.95 22.98
C GLU A 336 27.26 0.10 24.25
N ILE A 337 27.45 -1.21 24.14
CA ILE A 337 27.52 -2.09 25.27
C ILE A 337 28.91 -1.81 25.86
N GLY A 338 28.97 -1.05 27.00
CA GLY A 338 30.20 -0.81 27.72
C GLY A 338 30.87 -2.14 28.06
N THR A 339 32.12 -2.29 27.66
CA THR A 339 33.01 -3.42 28.02
C THR A 339 33.31 -3.45 29.51
#